data_ec66fcd71aaee357099b2ae8614ed207
#
_entry.id   ec66fcd71aaee357099b2ae8614ed207
#
_cell.length_a   1.000
_cell.length_b   1.000
_cell.length_c   1.000
_cell.angle_alpha   90.00
_cell.angle_beta   90.00
_cell.angle_gamma   90.00
#
_symmetry.space_group_name_H-M   'P 1'
#
loop_
_entity.id
_entity.type
_entity.pdbx_description
1 polymer ?
#
loop_
_entity_poly.entity_id
_entity_poly.type
_entity_poly.pdbx_seq_one_letter_code
_entity_poly.pdbx_strand_id
1 'polypeptide(L)'
;THCISSAASDVYKRQVRAYDLVRYRNFRTFASPTPVQFVSLAVEPSGEIVCAGSSDAFDTYMWSVQTGKLLEILSGHEAPVTGLAFDPSGSGLLASTSWDRSVRLWEVFQRSQSTETMPISSEGLALAFRPDGQQVCVASLNGQLNFFDTKTGTHTGVIDGRRDIASGRRLDDKVQQRNNAAGSAFTSVCYSADGSCVLAGGNANYVCLYDVRERVLLKRWTLSMNLALDGTQDRLDSRQVTEAGNVALIHDLSDEDELTLAERADQSLPGVQRGDLSRRSTRLQARAKCVRFSPTGRSWAAASTSGLLVYSLDEQATFDPTDLDMDLTPQAVRAASHQGHALVALLGALRLNDPMLEAEVYERIKPQEILLVARQLPTIYLDRVLGLVAARMNPSCQSPHVEFHLKWLTALFRSHGEEIRANSTTTLAPVLRAVQMALNELRSNVKSTTDTNTASILYIWNSFSHQSRQAHGIP
;
A
#
# COMPACT_ATOMS: atom_id res chain seq x y z
N THR A 1 6.64 0.00 -23.21
CA THR A 1 7.17 -0.31 -21.88
C THR A 1 7.13 -1.80 -21.67
N HIS A 2 8.30 -2.45 -21.79
CA HIS A 2 8.41 -3.89 -21.57
C HIS A 2 8.52 -4.13 -20.07
N CYS A 3 7.49 -4.70 -19.45
CA CYS A 3 7.58 -5.15 -18.08
C CYS A 3 8.34 -6.47 -18.05
N ILE A 4 9.50 -6.45 -17.41
CA ILE A 4 10.24 -7.66 -17.09
C ILE A 4 9.62 -8.16 -15.78
N SER A 5 8.82 -9.22 -15.85
CA SER A 5 8.36 -9.88 -14.64
C SER A 5 9.48 -10.76 -14.10
N SER A 6 9.57 -10.82 -12.78
CA SER A 6 10.55 -11.60 -12.03
C SER A 6 10.80 -12.95 -12.67
N ALA A 7 12.06 -13.27 -12.85
CA ALA A 7 12.47 -14.60 -13.19
C ALA A 7 11.88 -15.58 -12.19
N ALA A 8 11.05 -16.46 -12.65
CA ALA A 8 10.96 -17.73 -12.00
C ALA A 8 12.35 -18.36 -12.13
N SER A 9 13.12 -18.35 -11.07
CA SER A 9 14.33 -19.13 -10.94
C SER A 9 13.88 -20.57 -11.02
N ASP A 10 13.87 -21.09 -12.24
CA ASP A 10 13.62 -22.51 -12.46
C ASP A 10 14.89 -23.22 -11.97
N VAL A 11 14.79 -23.85 -10.82
CA VAL A 11 15.87 -24.62 -10.18
C VAL A 11 16.53 -25.59 -11.18
N TYR A 12 15.79 -26.02 -12.20
CA TYR A 12 16.28 -26.94 -13.23
C TYR A 12 16.93 -26.23 -14.43
N LYS A 13 16.56 -24.98 -14.75
CA LYS A 13 17.03 -24.33 -15.99
C LYS A 13 18.08 -23.26 -15.78
N ARG A 14 18.28 -22.79 -14.54
CA ARG A 14 19.35 -21.84 -14.16
C ARG A 14 19.47 -20.65 -15.13
N GLN A 15 18.32 -20.05 -15.49
CA GLN A 15 18.20 -19.00 -16.47
C GLN A 15 17.27 -17.89 -15.99
N VAL A 16 17.58 -16.65 -16.36
CA VAL A 16 16.69 -15.51 -16.19
C VAL A 16 15.89 -15.31 -17.48
N ARG A 17 14.57 -15.13 -17.38
CA ARG A 17 13.68 -14.98 -18.53
C ARG A 17 12.90 -13.68 -18.46
N ALA A 18 12.80 -13.00 -19.59
CA ALA A 18 11.99 -11.80 -19.75
C ALA A 18 10.75 -12.10 -20.58
N TYR A 19 9.59 -11.68 -20.07
CA TYR A 19 8.28 -11.89 -20.69
C TYR A 19 7.66 -10.56 -21.10
N ASP A 20 7.03 -10.56 -22.28
CA ASP A 20 6.15 -9.49 -22.72
C ASP A 20 4.75 -9.74 -22.13
N LEU A 21 4.28 -8.83 -21.27
CA LEU A 21 2.97 -8.97 -20.60
C LEU A 21 1.79 -8.73 -21.54
N VAL A 22 1.97 -7.99 -22.64
CA VAL A 22 0.91 -7.74 -23.63
C VAL A 22 0.71 -8.95 -24.54
N ARG A 23 1.82 -9.58 -24.95
CA ARG A 23 1.79 -10.74 -25.86
C ARG A 23 1.89 -12.08 -25.14
N TYR A 24 2.09 -12.09 -23.83
CA TYR A 24 2.27 -13.29 -22.98
C TYR A 24 3.36 -14.23 -23.51
N ARG A 25 4.45 -13.67 -24.05
CA ARG A 25 5.55 -14.41 -24.63
C ARG A 25 6.86 -14.13 -23.93
N ASN A 26 7.69 -15.19 -23.79
CA ASN A 26 9.09 -14.98 -23.47
C ASN A 26 9.77 -14.37 -24.71
N PHE A 27 10.31 -13.16 -24.56
CA PHE A 27 11.02 -12.49 -25.66
C PHE A 27 12.55 -12.56 -25.50
N ARG A 28 13.05 -12.83 -24.30
CA ARG A 28 14.48 -12.93 -24.05
C ARG A 28 14.78 -13.93 -22.91
N THR A 29 15.86 -14.67 -23.08
CA THR A 29 16.43 -15.56 -22.07
C THR A 29 17.88 -15.16 -21.86
N PHE A 30 18.26 -14.93 -20.62
CA PHE A 30 19.61 -14.57 -20.22
C PHE A 30 20.27 -15.79 -19.60
N ALA A 31 21.39 -16.20 -20.16
CA ALA A 31 22.17 -17.32 -19.69
C ALA A 31 23.50 -16.83 -19.10
N SER A 32 23.97 -17.54 -18.07
CA SER A 32 25.31 -17.39 -17.53
C SER A 32 26.29 -18.32 -18.24
N PRO A 33 27.59 -18.01 -18.28
CA PRO A 33 28.61 -18.88 -18.85
C PRO A 33 28.68 -20.26 -18.17
N THR A 34 28.49 -20.25 -16.86
CA THR A 34 28.38 -21.45 -16.02
C THR A 34 26.95 -21.63 -15.54
N PRO A 35 26.43 -22.85 -15.35
CA PRO A 35 25.09 -23.06 -14.82
C PRO A 35 25.03 -22.66 -13.34
N VAL A 36 24.41 -21.51 -13.04
CA VAL A 36 24.34 -20.90 -11.72
C VAL A 36 22.89 -20.75 -11.27
N GLN A 37 22.60 -20.93 -9.98
CA GLN A 37 21.30 -20.72 -9.41
C GLN A 37 21.12 -19.25 -9.02
N PHE A 38 20.09 -18.60 -9.59
CA PHE A 38 19.73 -17.22 -9.27
C PHE A 38 18.64 -17.16 -8.22
N VAL A 39 18.81 -16.29 -7.21
CA VAL A 39 17.87 -16.11 -6.09
C VAL A 39 17.27 -14.72 -6.11
N SER A 40 18.03 -13.71 -6.48
CA SER A 40 17.60 -12.30 -6.49
C SER A 40 17.68 -11.73 -7.90
N LEU A 41 16.80 -10.77 -8.17
CA LEU A 41 16.71 -10.08 -9.47
C LEU A 41 16.42 -8.60 -9.26
N ALA A 42 17.08 -7.76 -10.04
CA ALA A 42 16.79 -6.35 -10.14
C ALA A 42 16.83 -5.88 -11.59
N VAL A 43 15.96 -4.93 -11.91
CA VAL A 43 15.89 -4.29 -13.23
C VAL A 43 16.14 -2.81 -13.04
N GLU A 44 16.98 -2.24 -13.89
CA GLU A 44 17.23 -0.83 -13.91
C GLU A 44 15.96 -0.04 -14.31
N PRO A 45 15.72 1.17 -13.77
CA PRO A 45 14.55 1.99 -14.09
C PRO A 45 14.37 2.29 -15.57
N SER A 46 15.46 2.41 -16.37
CA SER A 46 15.39 2.57 -17.81
C SER A 46 14.91 1.30 -18.55
N GLY A 47 15.01 0.12 -17.91
CA GLY A 47 14.71 -1.18 -18.50
C GLY A 47 15.79 -1.70 -19.45
N GLU A 48 16.98 -1.11 -19.50
CA GLU A 48 18.06 -1.52 -20.39
C GLU A 48 18.95 -2.62 -19.80
N ILE A 49 19.04 -2.68 -18.47
CA ILE A 49 19.92 -3.60 -17.73
C ILE A 49 19.12 -4.45 -16.75
N VAL A 50 19.47 -5.73 -16.71
CA VAL A 50 18.97 -6.69 -15.72
C VAL A 50 20.14 -7.28 -14.97
N CYS A 51 20.02 -7.31 -13.62
CA CYS A 51 20.99 -7.94 -12.76
C CYS A 51 20.35 -9.11 -12.00
N ALA A 52 21.10 -10.19 -11.82
CA ALA A 52 20.68 -11.33 -10.99
C ALA A 52 21.82 -11.78 -10.07
N GLY A 53 21.48 -11.98 -8.81
CA GLY A 53 22.41 -12.48 -7.78
C GLY A 53 22.34 -14.00 -7.68
N SER A 54 23.51 -14.61 -7.55
CA SER A 54 23.66 -16.05 -7.48
C SER A 54 23.75 -16.56 -6.03
N SER A 55 23.30 -17.79 -5.83
CA SER A 55 23.48 -18.51 -4.57
C SER A 55 24.70 -19.41 -4.54
N ASP A 56 25.14 -19.86 -5.71
CA ASP A 56 26.22 -20.85 -5.82
C ASP A 56 27.58 -20.20 -6.07
N ALA A 57 27.60 -19.22 -7.00
CA ALA A 57 28.85 -18.53 -7.38
C ALA A 57 29.11 -17.27 -6.55
N PHE A 58 28.11 -16.78 -5.78
CA PHE A 58 28.16 -15.57 -4.95
C PHE A 58 28.39 -14.28 -5.73
N ASP A 59 28.31 -14.34 -7.06
CA ASP A 59 28.47 -13.22 -7.96
C ASP A 59 27.12 -12.65 -8.40
N THR A 60 27.13 -11.39 -8.83
CA THR A 60 25.99 -10.75 -9.47
C THR A 60 26.25 -10.61 -10.96
N TYR A 61 25.40 -11.19 -11.76
CA TYR A 61 25.47 -11.17 -13.23
C TYR A 61 24.65 -10.03 -13.79
N MET A 62 25.17 -9.34 -14.79
CA MET A 62 24.54 -8.19 -15.42
C MET A 62 24.41 -8.41 -16.93
N TRP A 63 23.18 -8.25 -17.45
CA TRP A 63 22.88 -8.40 -18.89
C TRP A 63 22.20 -7.16 -19.46
N SER A 64 22.46 -6.91 -20.75
CA SER A 64 21.66 -5.98 -21.55
C SER A 64 20.36 -6.64 -22.00
N VAL A 65 19.22 -5.99 -21.73
CA VAL A 65 17.88 -6.45 -22.15
C VAL A 65 17.75 -6.43 -23.67
N GLN A 66 18.30 -5.43 -24.34
CA GLN A 66 18.21 -5.28 -25.78
C GLN A 66 18.95 -6.38 -26.53
N THR A 67 20.20 -6.67 -26.14
CA THR A 67 21.03 -7.63 -26.85
C THR A 67 20.94 -9.05 -26.29
N GLY A 68 20.59 -9.20 -25.02
CA GLY A 68 20.61 -10.46 -24.26
C GLY A 68 22.02 -10.92 -23.88
N LYS A 69 23.05 -10.10 -24.16
CA LYS A 69 24.45 -10.44 -23.86
C LYS A 69 24.78 -10.12 -22.40
N LEU A 70 25.62 -10.95 -21.81
CA LEU A 70 26.26 -10.67 -20.54
C LEU A 70 27.20 -9.47 -20.71
N LEU A 71 27.02 -8.45 -19.87
CA LEU A 71 27.84 -7.25 -19.86
C LEU A 71 29.02 -7.41 -18.91
N GLU A 72 28.73 -7.79 -17.66
CA GLU A 72 29.74 -7.89 -16.61
C GLU A 72 29.32 -8.89 -15.54
N ILE A 73 30.29 -9.37 -14.76
CA ILE A 73 30.08 -10.19 -13.57
C ILE A 73 30.69 -9.40 -12.40
N LEU A 74 29.84 -8.99 -11.46
CA LEU A 74 30.24 -8.26 -10.27
C LEU A 74 30.59 -9.29 -9.17
N SER A 75 31.87 -9.49 -8.93
CA SER A 75 32.39 -10.42 -7.92
C SER A 75 32.82 -9.68 -6.67
N GLY A 76 32.71 -10.33 -5.52
CA GLY A 76 33.17 -9.77 -4.26
C GLY A 76 32.45 -10.28 -3.02
N HIS A 77 31.20 -10.72 -3.12
CA HIS A 77 30.52 -11.39 -2.00
C HIS A 77 31.13 -12.78 -1.75
N GLU A 78 31.15 -13.18 -0.49
CA GLU A 78 31.66 -14.49 -0.04
C GLU A 78 30.55 -15.49 0.28
N ALA A 79 29.29 -15.09 0.14
CA ALA A 79 28.10 -15.88 0.43
C ALA A 79 26.95 -15.55 -0.55
N PRO A 80 25.83 -16.31 -0.54
CA PRO A 80 24.70 -16.11 -1.42
C PRO A 80 24.19 -14.66 -1.45
N VAL A 81 23.94 -14.11 -2.64
CA VAL A 81 23.39 -12.77 -2.85
C VAL A 81 21.86 -12.87 -2.82
N THR A 82 21.29 -12.53 -1.68
CA THR A 82 19.86 -12.72 -1.38
C THR A 82 18.97 -11.58 -1.86
N GLY A 83 19.49 -10.37 -1.90
CA GLY A 83 18.73 -9.20 -2.32
C GLY A 83 19.52 -8.31 -3.27
N LEU A 84 18.79 -7.80 -4.28
CA LEU A 84 19.29 -6.83 -5.25
C LEU A 84 18.23 -5.75 -5.46
N ALA A 85 18.64 -4.50 -5.56
CA ALA A 85 17.79 -3.42 -6.04
C ALA A 85 18.63 -2.35 -6.75
N PHE A 86 18.03 -1.71 -7.76
CA PHE A 86 18.56 -0.51 -8.38
C PHE A 86 18.01 0.74 -7.71
N ASP A 87 18.79 1.79 -7.74
CA ASP A 87 18.33 3.12 -7.38
C ASP A 87 17.25 3.60 -8.34
N PRO A 88 16.04 3.93 -7.84
CA PRO A 88 14.95 4.39 -8.68
C PRO A 88 15.19 5.80 -9.27
N SER A 89 16.13 6.59 -8.75
CA SER A 89 16.47 7.92 -9.30
C SER A 89 17.18 7.87 -10.66
N GLY A 90 17.64 6.69 -11.09
CA GLY A 90 18.35 6.53 -12.37
C GLY A 90 19.83 6.87 -12.29
N SER A 91 20.42 6.94 -11.10
CA SER A 91 21.87 7.19 -10.94
C SER A 91 22.76 6.05 -11.46
N GLY A 92 22.16 4.87 -11.76
CA GLY A 92 22.90 3.67 -12.14
C GLY A 92 23.57 2.94 -10.96
N LEU A 93 23.14 3.25 -9.74
CA LEU A 93 23.62 2.60 -8.53
C LEU A 93 22.84 1.32 -8.28
N LEU A 94 23.53 0.20 -8.09
CA LEU A 94 22.99 -1.10 -7.69
C LEU A 94 23.41 -1.42 -6.27
N ALA A 95 22.49 -1.80 -5.42
CA ALA A 95 22.79 -2.35 -4.11
C ALA A 95 22.60 -3.87 -4.11
N SER A 96 23.49 -4.58 -3.45
CA SER A 96 23.41 -6.01 -3.19
C SER A 96 23.56 -6.31 -1.71
N THR A 97 22.82 -7.28 -1.22
CA THR A 97 22.96 -7.81 0.15
C THR A 97 23.16 -9.30 0.12
N SER A 98 23.98 -9.80 1.03
CA SER A 98 24.40 -11.20 1.09
C SER A 98 24.38 -11.73 2.52
N TRP A 99 24.48 -13.05 2.63
CA TRP A 99 24.67 -13.72 3.92
C TRP A 99 26.06 -13.53 4.51
N ASP A 100 27.00 -12.94 3.76
CA ASP A 100 28.33 -12.55 4.27
C ASP A 100 28.28 -11.38 5.27
N ARG A 101 27.07 -10.92 5.63
CA ARG A 101 26.84 -9.78 6.53
C ARG A 101 27.35 -8.46 5.97
N SER A 102 27.36 -8.34 4.67
CA SER A 102 27.70 -7.09 3.99
C SER A 102 26.62 -6.64 3.01
N VAL A 103 26.55 -5.34 2.83
CA VAL A 103 25.82 -4.69 1.73
C VAL A 103 26.86 -4.02 0.87
N ARG A 104 26.74 -4.15 -0.43
CA ARG A 104 27.65 -3.52 -1.39
C ARG A 104 26.88 -2.63 -2.35
N LEU A 105 27.46 -1.46 -2.64
CA LEU A 105 26.98 -0.53 -3.63
C LEU A 105 27.89 -0.60 -4.86
N TRP A 106 27.29 -0.77 -6.04
CA TRP A 106 27.98 -0.91 -7.30
C TRP A 106 27.56 0.20 -8.26
N GLU A 107 28.52 0.90 -8.85
CA GLU A 107 28.26 1.85 -9.93
C GLU A 107 28.32 1.13 -11.27
N VAL A 108 27.13 0.86 -11.84
CA VAL A 108 26.97 0.01 -13.03
C VAL A 108 27.57 0.64 -14.31
N PHE A 109 27.59 1.97 -14.39
CA PHE A 109 28.07 2.67 -15.59
C PHE A 109 29.55 3.07 -15.52
N GLN A 110 30.18 2.93 -14.40
CA GLN A 110 31.60 3.21 -14.24
C GLN A 110 32.42 1.91 -14.27
N ARG A 111 33.50 1.89 -15.05
CA ARG A 111 34.41 0.74 -15.16
C ARG A 111 35.20 0.44 -13.88
N SER A 112 35.18 1.30 -12.90
CA SER A 112 35.87 1.06 -11.64
C SER A 112 34.94 0.28 -10.72
N GLN A 113 35.33 -0.89 -10.30
CA GLN A 113 34.69 -1.69 -9.25
C GLN A 113 34.79 -1.01 -7.88
N SER A 114 34.37 0.24 -7.75
CA SER A 114 34.32 0.90 -6.46
C SER A 114 33.12 0.40 -5.68
N THR A 115 33.36 -0.60 -4.92
CA THR A 115 32.36 -1.13 -4.02
C THR A 115 32.54 -0.53 -2.65
N GLU A 116 31.63 0.30 -2.23
CA GLU A 116 31.51 0.60 -0.82
C GLU A 116 30.88 -0.61 -0.12
N THR A 117 31.61 -1.18 0.83
CA THR A 117 31.15 -2.32 1.61
C THR A 117 30.66 -1.83 2.96
N MET A 118 29.39 -2.04 3.24
CA MET A 118 28.75 -1.66 4.49
C MET A 118 28.49 -2.91 5.33
N PRO A 119 29.07 -3.02 6.54
CA PRO A 119 28.87 -4.19 7.39
C PRO A 119 27.48 -4.17 8.08
N ILE A 120 26.86 -5.34 8.20
CA ILE A 120 25.60 -5.56 8.92
C ILE A 120 25.85 -6.49 10.10
N SER A 121 25.03 -6.37 11.14
CA SER A 121 25.12 -7.20 12.35
C SER A 121 24.76 -8.68 12.14
N SER A 122 23.98 -8.99 11.13
CA SER A 122 23.50 -10.35 10.79
C SER A 122 23.34 -10.50 9.28
N GLU A 123 23.06 -11.72 8.83
CA GLU A 123 22.87 -12.07 7.42
C GLU A 123 21.77 -11.21 6.78
N GLY A 124 22.07 -10.61 5.60
CA GLY A 124 21.11 -9.81 4.84
C GLY A 124 20.13 -10.69 4.06
N LEU A 125 18.84 -10.35 4.07
CA LEU A 125 17.79 -11.11 3.39
C LEU A 125 17.14 -10.36 2.23
N ALA A 126 16.84 -9.10 2.43
CA ALA A 126 16.18 -8.26 1.43
C ALA A 126 16.66 -6.82 1.56
N LEU A 127 16.55 -6.06 0.48
CA LEU A 127 16.87 -4.64 0.48
C LEU A 127 15.90 -3.87 -0.41
N ALA A 128 15.75 -2.58 -0.11
CA ALA A 128 14.98 -1.65 -0.90
C ALA A 128 15.62 -0.26 -0.86
N PHE A 129 15.63 0.43 -1.99
CA PHE A 129 15.98 1.85 -2.06
C PHE A 129 14.80 2.73 -1.71
N ARG A 130 15.07 3.84 -1.08
CA ARG A 130 14.15 4.95 -0.94
C ARG A 130 13.92 5.58 -2.32
N PRO A 131 12.68 6.08 -2.64
CA PRO A 131 12.38 6.61 -3.96
C PRO A 131 13.28 7.77 -4.43
N ASP A 132 13.85 8.53 -3.50
CA ASP A 132 14.82 9.61 -3.78
C ASP A 132 16.26 9.13 -4.00
N GLY A 133 16.53 7.83 -3.86
CA GLY A 133 17.85 7.23 -4.01
C GLY A 133 18.86 7.53 -2.89
N GLN A 134 18.48 8.30 -1.85
CA GLN A 134 19.42 8.73 -0.82
C GLN A 134 19.67 7.70 0.28
N GLN A 135 18.78 6.74 0.43
CA GLN A 135 18.81 5.76 1.53
C GLN A 135 18.48 4.36 1.05
N VAL A 136 19.15 3.38 1.64
CA VAL A 136 18.86 1.95 1.47
C VAL A 136 18.42 1.35 2.80
N CYS A 137 17.32 0.61 2.78
CA CYS A 137 16.86 -0.21 3.89
C CYS A 137 17.22 -1.66 3.62
N VAL A 138 17.81 -2.33 4.60
CA VAL A 138 18.24 -3.73 4.53
C VAL A 138 17.61 -4.51 5.68
N ALA A 139 16.88 -5.56 5.34
CA ALA A 139 16.36 -6.50 6.31
C ALA A 139 17.38 -7.59 6.61
N SER A 140 17.62 -7.85 7.87
CA SER A 140 18.56 -8.87 8.35
C SER A 140 17.85 -10.04 9.03
N LEU A 141 18.51 -11.19 9.07
CA LEU A 141 17.97 -12.44 9.61
C LEU A 141 17.60 -12.34 11.11
N ASN A 142 18.24 -11.43 11.83
CA ASN A 142 17.89 -11.15 13.22
C ASN A 142 16.60 -10.35 13.41
N GLY A 143 15.85 -10.03 12.34
CA GLY A 143 14.61 -9.27 12.41
C GLY A 143 14.79 -7.76 12.55
N GLN A 144 15.98 -7.24 12.28
CA GLN A 144 16.28 -5.81 12.27
C GLN A 144 16.21 -5.25 10.84
N LEU A 145 15.79 -3.98 10.73
CA LEU A 145 15.87 -3.18 9.53
C LEU A 145 16.99 -2.15 9.72
N ASN A 146 18.03 -2.25 8.90
CA ASN A 146 19.20 -1.36 8.94
C ASN A 146 19.09 -0.34 7.81
N PHE A 147 19.39 0.92 8.10
CA PHE A 147 19.31 2.02 7.16
C PHE A 147 20.70 2.59 6.90
N PHE A 148 21.04 2.73 5.62
CA PHE A 148 22.33 3.27 5.17
C PHE A 148 22.11 4.45 4.22
N ASP A 149 22.94 5.46 4.33
CA ASP A 149 23.04 6.54 3.37
C ASP A 149 23.81 6.05 2.14
N THR A 150 23.28 6.27 0.94
CA THR A 150 23.89 5.82 -0.31
C THR A 150 25.12 6.62 -0.71
N LYS A 151 25.22 7.89 -0.30
CA LYS A 151 26.34 8.78 -0.66
C LYS A 151 27.53 8.61 0.24
N THR A 152 27.30 8.40 1.52
CA THR A 152 28.38 8.35 2.52
C THR A 152 28.67 6.92 2.99
N GLY A 153 27.86 5.94 2.60
CA GLY A 153 27.98 4.56 3.09
C GLY A 153 27.73 4.41 4.60
N THR A 154 27.34 5.48 5.28
CA THR A 154 27.21 5.49 6.74
C THR A 154 25.90 4.89 7.19
N HIS A 155 25.94 4.15 8.30
CA HIS A 155 24.78 3.60 8.95
C HIS A 155 23.98 4.72 9.64
N THR A 156 22.75 4.98 9.18
CA THR A 156 21.90 6.07 9.69
C THR A 156 21.00 5.62 10.84
N GLY A 157 20.65 4.34 10.91
CA GLY A 157 19.83 3.86 12.01
C GLY A 157 19.35 2.42 11.88
N VAL A 158 18.74 1.92 12.95
CA VAL A 158 18.17 0.55 13.05
C VAL A 158 16.76 0.60 13.60
N ILE A 159 15.88 -0.22 13.06
CA ILE A 159 14.58 -0.56 13.66
C ILE A 159 14.63 -2.02 14.14
N ASP A 160 14.34 -2.26 15.41
CA ASP A 160 14.27 -3.62 15.95
C ASP A 160 12.84 -4.17 15.84
N GLY A 161 12.58 -4.93 14.77
CA GLY A 161 11.29 -5.54 14.49
C GLY A 161 11.04 -6.90 15.15
N ARG A 162 11.95 -7.40 15.98
CA ARG A 162 11.83 -8.76 16.57
C ARG A 162 10.55 -8.96 17.38
N ARG A 163 10.16 -7.92 18.12
CA ARG A 163 8.93 -7.95 18.95
C ARG A 163 7.68 -7.86 18.10
N ASP A 164 7.76 -7.14 16.99
CA ASP A 164 6.63 -6.85 16.11
C ASP A 164 6.31 -8.05 15.22
N ILE A 165 7.35 -8.82 14.85
CA ILE A 165 7.21 -10.07 14.07
C ILE A 165 6.79 -11.23 14.97
N ALA A 166 7.13 -11.21 16.25
CA ALA A 166 6.84 -12.31 17.15
C ALA A 166 5.33 -12.58 17.17
N SER A 167 4.95 -13.74 16.65
CA SER A 167 3.63 -14.30 16.88
C SER A 167 3.50 -14.66 18.36
N GLY A 168 2.30 -14.53 18.90
CA GLY A 168 2.01 -14.89 20.29
C GLY A 168 2.45 -16.33 20.60
N ARG A 169 2.60 -16.63 21.88
CA ARG A 169 2.98 -17.95 22.38
C ARG A 169 1.90 -18.96 21.98
N ARG A 170 2.29 -20.06 21.35
CA ARG A 170 1.40 -21.19 21.09
C ARG A 170 1.09 -21.90 22.42
N LEU A 171 -0.10 -22.49 22.52
CA LEU A 171 -0.50 -23.28 23.68
C LEU A 171 0.47 -24.44 23.96
N ASP A 172 1.08 -24.99 22.91
CA ASP A 172 2.00 -26.13 22.96
C ASP A 172 3.48 -25.75 23.07
N ASP A 173 3.79 -24.44 23.08
CA ASP A 173 5.18 -23.98 23.10
C ASP A 173 5.79 -24.17 24.49
N LYS A 174 6.71 -25.12 24.60
CA LYS A 174 7.61 -25.27 25.75
C LYS A 174 8.66 -24.16 25.83
N VAL A 175 8.71 -23.30 24.81
CA VAL A 175 9.73 -22.27 24.61
C VAL A 175 9.20 -20.91 25.06
N GLN A 176 10.03 -20.15 25.75
CA GLN A 176 9.67 -18.80 26.18
C GLN A 176 9.46 -17.88 24.95
N GLN A 177 8.61 -16.85 25.07
CA GLN A 177 8.33 -15.87 24.03
C GLN A 177 9.61 -15.30 23.36
N ARG A 178 10.69 -15.20 24.12
CA ARG A 178 12.00 -14.72 23.65
C ARG A 178 12.64 -15.65 22.61
N ASN A 179 12.39 -16.95 22.69
CA ASN A 179 12.94 -17.95 21.78
C ASN A 179 12.01 -18.22 20.59
N ASN A 180 10.72 -17.86 20.69
CA ASN A 180 9.76 -18.01 19.61
C ASN A 180 9.96 -16.98 18.49
N ALA A 181 10.60 -15.87 18.81
CA ALA A 181 11.03 -14.87 17.83
C ALA A 181 12.30 -15.30 17.07
N ALA A 182 13.02 -16.32 17.55
CA ALA A 182 14.18 -16.87 16.86
C ALA A 182 13.73 -17.58 15.57
N GLY A 183 14.19 -17.07 14.43
CA GLY A 183 13.82 -17.57 13.09
C GLY A 183 12.73 -16.78 12.39
N SER A 184 12.10 -15.80 13.03
CA SER A 184 11.22 -14.84 12.36
C SER A 184 12.04 -13.68 11.85
N ALA A 185 12.01 -13.46 10.54
CA ALA A 185 12.75 -12.39 9.87
C ALA A 185 11.92 -11.76 8.77
N PHE A 186 12.24 -10.53 8.41
CA PHE A 186 11.69 -9.86 7.23
C PHE A 186 12.40 -10.37 5.98
N THR A 187 11.64 -10.95 5.05
CA THR A 187 12.16 -11.46 3.78
C THR A 187 11.85 -10.55 2.60
N SER A 188 10.99 -9.58 2.79
CA SER A 188 10.63 -8.60 1.77
C SER A 188 10.39 -7.24 2.41
N VAL A 189 10.97 -6.20 1.81
CA VAL A 189 10.89 -4.81 2.26
C VAL A 189 10.55 -3.93 1.07
N CYS A 190 9.71 -2.93 1.28
CA CYS A 190 9.34 -1.95 0.27
C CYS A 190 9.13 -0.57 0.92
N TYR A 191 9.68 0.49 0.32
CA TYR A 191 9.37 1.86 0.71
C TYR A 191 8.02 2.31 0.16
N SER A 192 7.36 3.23 0.87
CA SER A 192 6.22 3.99 0.35
C SER A 192 6.66 4.92 -0.80
N ALA A 193 5.70 5.37 -1.62
CA ALA A 193 5.99 6.26 -2.75
C ALA A 193 6.66 7.59 -2.33
N ASP A 194 6.34 8.09 -1.14
CA ASP A 194 6.93 9.32 -0.55
C ASP A 194 8.25 9.04 0.18
N GLY A 195 8.64 7.78 0.38
CA GLY A 195 9.84 7.44 1.13
C GLY A 195 9.75 7.67 2.64
N SER A 196 8.58 8.03 3.18
CA SER A 196 8.38 8.26 4.60
C SER A 196 8.26 6.98 5.42
N CYS A 197 7.67 5.94 4.82
CA CYS A 197 7.39 4.68 5.48
C CYS A 197 8.05 3.49 4.80
N VAL A 198 8.27 2.43 5.57
CA VAL A 198 8.76 1.14 5.09
C VAL A 198 7.79 0.04 5.49
N LEU A 199 7.35 -0.73 4.50
CA LEU A 199 6.55 -1.93 4.68
C LEU A 199 7.48 -3.14 4.72
N ALA A 200 7.37 -3.95 5.75
CA ALA A 200 8.19 -5.14 5.95
C ALA A 200 7.33 -6.36 6.22
N GLY A 201 7.56 -7.41 5.46
CA GLY A 201 6.90 -8.71 5.59
C GLY A 201 7.88 -9.86 5.52
N GLY A 202 7.52 -11.01 6.07
CA GLY A 202 8.45 -12.13 6.07
C GLY A 202 7.86 -13.43 6.61
N ASN A 203 8.69 -14.18 7.31
CA ASN A 203 8.36 -15.49 7.83
C ASN A 203 7.39 -15.48 9.03
N ALA A 204 6.68 -14.39 9.23
CA ALA A 204 5.68 -14.23 10.27
C ALA A 204 4.28 -14.01 9.69
N ASN A 205 3.27 -14.16 10.54
CA ASN A 205 1.86 -13.91 10.19
C ASN A 205 1.52 -12.42 10.11
N TYR A 206 2.51 -11.55 10.25
CA TYR A 206 2.30 -10.11 10.32
C TYR A 206 3.08 -9.40 9.22
N VAL A 207 2.49 -8.32 8.71
CA VAL A 207 3.15 -7.30 7.91
C VAL A 207 3.15 -6.01 8.72
N CYS A 208 4.31 -5.40 8.83
CA CYS A 208 4.55 -4.22 9.66
C CYS A 208 4.84 -3.00 8.79
N LEU A 209 4.27 -1.87 9.15
CA LEU A 209 4.54 -0.56 8.57
C LEU A 209 5.28 0.29 9.58
N TYR A 210 6.47 0.76 9.22
CA TYR A 210 7.32 1.58 10.07
C TYR A 210 7.48 2.97 9.48
N ASP A 211 7.51 3.98 10.34
CA ASP A 211 8.02 5.30 10.01
C ASP A 211 9.55 5.28 9.96
N VAL A 212 10.12 5.76 8.88
CA VAL A 212 11.58 5.77 8.68
C VAL A 212 12.25 6.83 9.55
N ARG A 213 11.61 7.99 9.72
CA ARG A 213 12.16 9.13 10.44
C ARG A 213 12.17 8.90 11.93
N GLU A 214 11.01 8.57 12.48
CA GLU A 214 10.83 8.37 13.94
C GLU A 214 11.20 6.94 14.37
N ARG A 215 11.36 6.00 13.42
CA ARG A 215 11.71 4.58 13.63
C ARG A 215 10.71 3.85 14.51
N VAL A 216 9.43 4.19 14.36
CA VAL A 216 8.32 3.64 15.16
C VAL A 216 7.43 2.78 14.28
N LEU A 217 6.87 1.73 14.87
CA LEU A 217 5.83 0.92 14.24
C LEU A 217 4.53 1.73 14.18
N LEU A 218 4.05 2.02 12.97
CA LEU A 218 2.79 2.72 12.75
C LEU A 218 1.60 1.76 12.79
N LYS A 219 1.68 0.66 12.04
CA LYS A 219 0.57 -0.31 11.92
C LYS A 219 1.08 -1.72 11.70
N ARG A 220 0.35 -2.69 12.23
CA ARG A 220 0.61 -4.11 12.04
C ARG A 220 -0.65 -4.78 11.51
N TRP A 221 -0.56 -5.51 10.41
CA TRP A 221 -1.67 -6.26 9.83
C TRP A 221 -1.44 -7.75 9.97
N THR A 222 -2.49 -8.47 10.27
CA THR A 222 -2.51 -9.93 10.30
C THR A 222 -2.78 -10.44 8.89
N LEU A 223 -1.95 -11.35 8.38
CA LEU A 223 -2.09 -11.92 7.04
C LEU A 223 -3.25 -12.90 6.91
N SER A 224 -3.64 -13.55 7.99
CA SER A 224 -4.72 -14.52 7.97
C SER A 224 -5.60 -14.40 9.19
N MET A 225 -6.90 -14.41 8.96
CA MET A 225 -7.94 -14.49 10.00
C MET A 225 -8.37 -15.94 10.28
N ASN A 226 -7.76 -16.92 9.64
CA ASN A 226 -8.10 -18.32 9.82
C ASN A 226 -7.61 -18.83 11.18
N LEU A 227 -8.53 -19.05 12.10
CA LEU A 227 -8.26 -19.56 13.44
C LEU A 227 -7.67 -20.98 13.46
N ALA A 228 -7.80 -21.72 12.35
CA ALA A 228 -7.19 -23.05 12.19
C ALA A 228 -5.68 -22.98 11.95
N LEU A 229 -5.09 -21.82 11.67
CA LEU A 229 -3.65 -21.64 11.54
C LEU A 229 -3.01 -21.42 12.91
N ASP A 230 -1.98 -22.19 13.23
CA ASP A 230 -1.28 -22.14 14.51
C ASP A 230 -0.66 -20.78 14.88
N GLY A 231 -0.57 -19.86 13.98
CA GLY A 231 -0.03 -18.51 14.23
C GLY A 231 -1.05 -17.47 14.66
N THR A 232 -2.34 -17.82 14.74
CA THR A 232 -3.41 -16.83 14.98
C THR A 232 -3.80 -16.67 16.45
N GLN A 233 -3.40 -17.58 17.32
CA GLN A 233 -3.66 -17.50 18.74
C GLN A 233 -2.62 -16.60 19.44
N ASP A 234 -2.93 -15.33 19.53
CA ASP A 234 -2.05 -14.33 20.18
C ASP A 234 -2.13 -14.34 21.71
N ARG A 235 -3.06 -15.08 22.30
CA ARG A 235 -3.30 -15.08 23.75
C ARG A 235 -3.42 -16.48 24.31
N LEU A 236 -2.69 -16.71 25.41
CA LEU A 236 -2.93 -17.85 26.29
C LEU A 236 -4.27 -17.65 27.02
N ASP A 237 -5.26 -18.51 26.77
CA ASP A 237 -6.47 -18.53 27.53
C ASP A 237 -6.24 -19.30 28.82
N SER A 238 -6.41 -18.63 29.96
CA SER A 238 -6.27 -19.24 31.29
C SER A 238 -7.23 -20.40 31.52
N ARG A 239 -8.32 -20.48 30.75
CA ARG A 239 -9.28 -21.60 30.79
C ARG A 239 -8.73 -22.90 30.19
N GLN A 240 -7.69 -22.80 29.36
CA GLN A 240 -7.05 -23.94 28.71
C GLN A 240 -5.74 -24.36 29.42
N VAL A 241 -5.40 -23.72 30.51
CA VAL A 241 -4.21 -24.04 31.31
C VAL A 241 -4.67 -24.56 32.67
N THR A 242 -4.30 -25.77 33.02
CA THR A 242 -4.50 -26.38 34.35
C THR A 242 -3.21 -26.32 35.17
N GLU A 243 -3.27 -26.64 36.48
CA GLU A 243 -2.07 -26.75 37.33
C GLU A 243 -1.05 -27.78 36.81
N ALA A 244 -1.51 -28.80 36.05
CA ALA A 244 -0.68 -29.79 35.41
C ALA A 244 -0.12 -29.35 34.05
N GLY A 245 -0.49 -28.17 33.57
CA GLY A 245 -0.11 -27.65 32.28
C GLY A 245 -1.28 -27.41 31.31
N ASN A 246 -0.99 -27.37 30.03
CA ASN A 246 -2.01 -27.16 29.01
C ASN A 246 -2.91 -28.39 28.85
N VAL A 247 -4.23 -28.20 28.83
CA VAL A 247 -5.24 -29.25 28.65
C VAL A 247 -4.99 -30.07 27.37
N ALA A 248 -4.47 -29.47 26.32
CA ALA A 248 -4.10 -30.16 25.08
C ALA A 248 -2.93 -31.17 25.22
N LEU A 249 -2.20 -31.13 26.34
CA LEU A 249 -1.09 -32.06 26.64
C LEU A 249 -1.49 -33.15 27.62
N ILE A 250 -2.69 -33.11 28.18
CA ILE A 250 -3.20 -34.11 29.13
C ILE A 250 -3.86 -35.24 28.33
N HIS A 251 -3.35 -36.46 28.51
CA HIS A 251 -3.74 -37.61 27.69
C HIS A 251 -5.11 -38.25 28.02
N ASP A 252 -5.78 -37.79 29.08
CA ASP A 252 -7.07 -38.33 29.53
C ASP A 252 -8.27 -37.52 29.02
N LEU A 253 -8.22 -37.09 27.77
CA LEU A 253 -9.33 -36.38 27.13
C LEU A 253 -10.36 -37.34 26.58
N SER A 254 -11.64 -37.04 26.74
CA SER A 254 -12.77 -37.79 26.23
C SER A 254 -12.76 -37.91 24.68
N ASP A 255 -13.42 -38.93 24.14
CA ASP A 255 -13.42 -39.24 22.69
C ASP A 255 -13.81 -38.09 21.79
N GLU A 256 -14.62 -37.14 22.29
CA GLU A 256 -15.01 -35.92 21.54
C GLU A 256 -13.84 -34.91 21.44
N ASP A 257 -12.99 -34.85 22.42
CA ASP A 257 -11.80 -33.98 22.40
C ASP A 257 -10.64 -34.58 21.60
N GLU A 258 -10.64 -35.93 21.39
CA GLU A 258 -9.68 -36.60 20.51
C GLU A 258 -9.81 -36.19 19.05
N LEU A 259 -11.00 -35.87 18.57
CA LEU A 259 -11.24 -35.37 17.20
C LEU A 259 -10.52 -34.05 16.95
N THR A 260 -10.52 -33.13 17.91
CA THR A 260 -9.85 -31.84 17.80
C THR A 260 -8.32 -31.97 17.89
N LEU A 261 -7.82 -32.96 18.63
CA LEU A 261 -6.39 -33.30 18.70
C LEU A 261 -5.92 -34.07 17.47
N ALA A 262 -6.77 -34.95 16.91
CA ALA A 262 -6.48 -35.69 15.70
C ALA A 262 -6.37 -34.76 14.47
N GLU A 263 -7.12 -33.69 14.43
CA GLU A 263 -6.98 -32.65 13.40
C GLU A 263 -5.64 -31.89 13.50
N ARG A 264 -5.01 -31.87 14.68
CA ARG A 264 -3.72 -31.18 14.91
C ARG A 264 -2.50 -32.06 14.60
N ALA A 265 -2.64 -33.37 14.66
CA ALA A 265 -1.58 -34.31 14.35
C ALA A 265 -1.84 -34.94 12.97
N ASP A 266 -0.89 -34.83 12.05
CA ASP A 266 -0.98 -35.53 10.78
C ASP A 266 -0.73 -37.04 10.99
N GLN A 267 -1.83 -37.77 11.14
CA GLN A 267 -1.80 -39.24 11.30
C GLN A 267 -1.64 -39.98 9.95
N SER A 268 -1.65 -39.24 8.84
CA SER A 268 -1.52 -39.83 7.50
C SER A 268 -0.08 -40.23 7.14
N LEU A 269 0.90 -39.77 7.91
CA LEU A 269 2.30 -40.12 7.66
C LEU A 269 2.63 -41.53 8.15
N PRO A 270 3.24 -42.39 7.30
CA PRO A 270 3.64 -43.72 7.71
C PRO A 270 4.67 -43.68 8.85
N GLY A 271 4.41 -44.39 9.93
CA GLY A 271 5.30 -44.48 11.10
C GLY A 271 4.95 -43.53 12.26
N VAL A 272 3.89 -42.71 12.16
CA VAL A 272 3.40 -41.91 13.28
C VAL A 272 2.58 -42.80 14.20
N GLN A 273 3.03 -42.95 15.43
CA GLN A 273 2.28 -43.64 16.48
C GLN A 273 1.51 -42.65 17.35
N ARG A 274 0.38 -43.10 17.88
CA ARG A 274 -0.44 -42.30 18.84
C ARG A 274 0.44 -41.93 20.04
N GLY A 275 0.60 -40.63 20.30
CA GLY A 275 1.48 -40.12 21.37
C GLY A 275 2.90 -39.75 20.92
N ASP A 276 3.21 -39.81 19.63
CA ASP A 276 4.51 -39.39 19.13
C ASP A 276 4.68 -37.86 19.32
N LEU A 277 5.73 -37.46 20.05
CA LEU A 277 6.03 -36.07 20.38
C LEU A 277 6.56 -35.25 19.18
N SER A 278 6.89 -35.93 18.08
CA SER A 278 7.30 -35.28 16.83
C SER A 278 6.07 -34.76 16.07
N ARG A 279 5.47 -33.69 16.57
CA ARG A 279 4.35 -33.01 15.92
C ARG A 279 4.85 -32.27 14.67
N ARG A 280 4.82 -32.93 13.53
CA ARG A 280 4.90 -32.20 12.25
C ARG A 280 3.54 -31.55 12.00
N SER A 281 3.46 -30.25 12.29
CA SER A 281 2.31 -29.46 11.85
C SER A 281 2.32 -29.40 10.32
N THR A 282 1.38 -30.09 9.68
CA THR A 282 1.17 -30.02 8.22
C THR A 282 0.47 -28.76 7.79
N ARG A 283 -0.01 -27.95 8.75
CA ARG A 283 -0.67 -26.69 8.48
C ARG A 283 0.35 -25.66 8.02
N LEU A 284 0.13 -25.14 6.82
CA LEU A 284 0.92 -24.04 6.27
C LEU A 284 0.79 -22.81 7.16
N GLN A 285 1.89 -22.36 7.73
CA GLN A 285 1.93 -21.10 8.45
C GLN A 285 1.73 -19.95 7.46
N ALA A 286 0.89 -18.98 7.82
CA ALA A 286 0.74 -17.77 7.04
C ALA A 286 2.05 -16.98 7.05
N ARG A 287 2.62 -16.74 5.87
CA ARG A 287 3.89 -16.02 5.67
C ARG A 287 3.76 -15.08 4.49
N ALA A 288 4.38 -13.92 4.56
CA ALA A 288 4.50 -13.02 3.43
C ALA A 288 5.77 -13.34 2.64
N LYS A 289 5.63 -13.78 1.40
CA LYS A 289 6.77 -13.99 0.50
C LYS A 289 7.27 -12.69 -0.13
N CYS A 290 6.34 -11.80 -0.48
CA CYS A 290 6.65 -10.52 -1.10
C CYS A 290 5.62 -9.49 -0.68
N VAL A 291 6.06 -8.28 -0.40
CA VAL A 291 5.21 -7.12 -0.12
C VAL A 291 5.58 -5.98 -1.05
N ARG A 292 4.58 -5.28 -1.60
CA ARG A 292 4.79 -4.14 -2.49
C ARG A 292 3.73 -3.08 -2.26
N PHE A 293 4.15 -1.83 -2.29
CA PHE A 293 3.23 -0.69 -2.35
C PHE A 293 2.70 -0.50 -3.78
N SER A 294 1.49 0.03 -3.86
CA SER A 294 0.99 0.62 -5.09
C SER A 294 1.84 1.83 -5.48
N PRO A 295 1.98 2.13 -6.77
CA PRO A 295 2.66 3.35 -7.23
C PRO A 295 2.05 4.64 -6.65
N THR A 296 0.77 4.63 -6.30
CA THR A 296 0.09 5.75 -5.65
C THR A 296 0.39 5.87 -4.15
N GLY A 297 0.99 4.86 -3.52
CA GLY A 297 1.26 4.80 -2.09
C GLY A 297 0.05 4.59 -1.19
N ARG A 298 -1.18 4.49 -1.75
CA ARG A 298 -2.44 4.38 -0.97
C ARG A 298 -2.88 2.96 -0.68
N SER A 299 -2.34 2.01 -1.38
CA SER A 299 -2.62 0.59 -1.19
C SER A 299 -1.32 -0.21 -1.23
N TRP A 300 -1.36 -1.39 -0.69
CA TRP A 300 -0.25 -2.33 -0.77
C TRP A 300 -0.77 -3.76 -0.92
N ALA A 301 0.04 -4.61 -1.47
CA ALA A 301 -0.27 -6.00 -1.68
C ALA A 301 0.77 -6.91 -1.04
N ALA A 302 0.32 -8.03 -0.51
CA ALA A 302 1.16 -9.10 0.00
C ALA A 302 0.87 -10.41 -0.71
N ALA A 303 1.89 -11.02 -1.27
CA ALA A 303 1.84 -12.41 -1.71
C ALA A 303 2.10 -13.29 -0.49
N SER A 304 1.06 -13.89 0.05
CA SER A 304 1.12 -14.78 1.21
C SER A 304 0.95 -16.24 0.81
N THR A 305 1.22 -17.15 1.75
CA THR A 305 0.96 -18.58 1.56
C THR A 305 -0.52 -18.91 1.41
N SER A 306 -1.43 -18.03 1.89
CA SER A 306 -2.89 -18.15 1.75
C SER A 306 -3.44 -17.49 0.49
N GLY A 307 -2.61 -16.79 -0.30
CA GLY A 307 -3.00 -16.13 -1.53
C GLY A 307 -2.48 -14.70 -1.63
N LEU A 308 -2.99 -13.96 -2.61
CA LEU A 308 -2.71 -12.54 -2.78
C LEU A 308 -3.69 -11.71 -1.96
N LEU A 309 -3.16 -10.92 -1.05
CA LEU A 309 -3.92 -10.02 -0.19
C LEU A 309 -3.63 -8.58 -0.59
N VAL A 310 -4.68 -7.79 -0.79
CA VAL A 310 -4.58 -6.37 -1.13
C VAL A 310 -5.23 -5.57 -0.01
N TYR A 311 -4.49 -4.59 0.51
CA TYR A 311 -4.93 -3.73 1.60
C TYR A 311 -4.92 -2.27 1.16
N SER A 312 -5.92 -1.51 1.59
CA SER A 312 -5.93 -0.06 1.45
C SER A 312 -5.43 0.60 2.74
N LEU A 313 -4.67 1.68 2.59
CA LEU A 313 -4.30 2.56 3.70
C LEU A 313 -5.37 3.62 3.94
N ASP A 314 -6.19 3.90 2.94
CA ASP A 314 -7.28 4.86 3.05
C ASP A 314 -8.45 4.25 3.82
N GLU A 315 -8.81 4.85 4.94
CA GLU A 315 -9.94 4.40 5.78
C GLU A 315 -11.30 4.60 5.08
N GLN A 316 -11.36 5.52 4.13
CA GLN A 316 -12.57 5.86 3.37
C GLN A 316 -12.64 5.17 2.00
N ALA A 317 -11.69 4.30 1.66
CA ALA A 317 -11.71 3.60 0.39
C ALA A 317 -12.89 2.60 0.34
N THR A 318 -13.84 2.85 -0.53
CA THR A 318 -14.94 1.93 -0.81
C THR A 318 -14.54 1.00 -1.95
N PHE A 319 -14.76 -0.31 -1.75
CA PHE A 319 -14.57 -1.28 -2.82
C PHE A 319 -15.71 -1.15 -3.83
N ASP A 320 -15.37 -0.79 -5.05
CA ASP A 320 -16.30 -0.75 -6.18
C ASP A 320 -15.87 -1.77 -7.24
N PRO A 321 -16.67 -2.83 -7.45
CA PRO A 321 -16.37 -3.87 -8.43
C PRO A 321 -16.65 -3.45 -9.88
N THR A 322 -17.21 -2.25 -10.12
CA THR A 322 -17.54 -1.78 -11.47
C THR A 322 -16.25 -1.64 -12.27
N ASP A 323 -16.15 -2.30 -13.40
CA ASP A 323 -15.03 -2.16 -14.30
C ASP A 323 -15.10 -0.81 -15.03
N LEU A 324 -13.99 -0.10 -15.10
CA LEU A 324 -13.86 1.13 -15.88
C LEU A 324 -12.93 0.83 -17.05
N ASP A 325 -13.38 1.13 -18.26
CA ASP A 325 -12.60 0.94 -19.50
C ASP A 325 -11.40 1.92 -19.62
N MET A 326 -10.84 2.34 -18.49
CA MET A 326 -9.69 3.22 -18.45
C MET A 326 -8.70 2.88 -17.34
N ASP A 327 -7.43 3.17 -17.56
CA ASP A 327 -6.40 3.07 -16.54
C ASP A 327 -6.64 4.09 -15.43
N LEU A 328 -6.63 3.65 -14.17
CA LEU A 328 -6.80 4.50 -12.99
C LEU A 328 -5.53 5.29 -12.69
N THR A 329 -5.26 6.30 -13.51
CA THR A 329 -4.17 7.24 -13.31
C THR A 329 -4.70 8.68 -13.28
N PRO A 330 -4.09 9.62 -12.54
CA PRO A 330 -4.53 11.01 -12.51
C PRO A 330 -4.53 11.65 -13.90
N GLN A 331 -3.62 11.22 -14.77
CA GLN A 331 -3.53 11.71 -16.15
C GLN A 331 -4.70 11.23 -17.01
N ALA A 332 -5.07 9.94 -16.90
CA ALA A 332 -6.21 9.38 -17.63
C ALA A 332 -7.53 10.01 -17.17
N VAL A 333 -7.69 10.26 -15.87
CA VAL A 333 -8.87 10.95 -15.32
C VAL A 333 -8.99 12.38 -15.87
N ARG A 334 -7.89 13.15 -15.92
CA ARG A 334 -7.89 14.48 -16.53
C ARG A 334 -8.19 14.43 -18.04
N ALA A 335 -7.63 13.45 -18.75
CA ALA A 335 -7.91 13.25 -20.16
C ALA A 335 -9.39 12.94 -20.41
N ALA A 336 -10.01 12.05 -19.63
CA ALA A 336 -11.44 11.74 -19.70
C ALA A 336 -12.32 12.96 -19.39
N SER A 337 -11.92 13.79 -18.41
CA SER A 337 -12.59 15.06 -18.09
C SER A 337 -12.53 16.06 -19.27
N HIS A 338 -11.38 16.15 -19.96
CA HIS A 338 -11.23 17.00 -21.14
C HIS A 338 -12.02 16.50 -22.37
N GLN A 339 -12.17 15.19 -22.51
CA GLN A 339 -12.96 14.56 -23.56
C GLN A 339 -14.48 14.67 -23.37
N GLY A 340 -14.92 15.11 -22.18
CA GLY A 340 -16.34 15.26 -21.85
C GLY A 340 -16.99 14.01 -21.25
N HIS A 341 -16.22 13.00 -20.89
CA HIS A 341 -16.71 11.80 -20.18
C HIS A 341 -16.85 12.09 -18.67
N ALA A 342 -17.78 12.98 -18.31
CA ALA A 342 -17.90 13.53 -16.96
C ALA A 342 -18.13 12.45 -15.88
N LEU A 343 -18.98 11.45 -16.14
CA LEU A 343 -19.23 10.35 -15.19
C LEU A 343 -17.99 9.50 -14.94
N VAL A 344 -17.33 9.07 -16.02
CA VAL A 344 -16.14 8.21 -15.93
C VAL A 344 -14.99 8.93 -15.23
N ALA A 345 -14.81 10.23 -15.53
CA ALA A 345 -13.82 11.06 -14.87
C ALA A 345 -14.11 11.23 -13.38
N LEU A 346 -15.38 11.48 -13.00
CA LEU A 346 -15.77 11.61 -11.60
C LEU A 346 -15.59 10.31 -10.84
N LEU A 347 -16.02 9.18 -11.39
CA LEU A 347 -15.82 7.85 -10.77
C LEU A 347 -14.33 7.51 -10.65
N GLY A 348 -13.54 7.81 -11.68
CA GLY A 348 -12.08 7.62 -11.63
C GLY A 348 -11.41 8.48 -10.55
N ALA A 349 -11.83 9.75 -10.39
CA ALA A 349 -11.32 10.63 -9.34
C ALA A 349 -11.70 10.12 -7.94
N LEU A 350 -12.96 9.70 -7.74
CA LEU A 350 -13.43 9.13 -6.47
C LEU A 350 -12.71 7.83 -6.11
N ARG A 351 -12.36 6.99 -7.08
CA ARG A 351 -11.57 5.77 -6.87
C ARG A 351 -10.13 6.06 -6.50
N LEU A 352 -9.52 7.06 -7.12
CA LEU A 352 -8.17 7.50 -6.77
C LEU A 352 -8.11 8.14 -5.38
N ASN A 353 -9.26 8.57 -4.83
CA ASN A 353 -9.37 9.18 -3.51
C ASN A 353 -8.43 10.39 -3.33
N ASP A 354 -8.24 11.18 -4.38
CA ASP A 354 -7.44 12.39 -4.36
C ASP A 354 -8.35 13.63 -4.27
N PRO A 355 -8.42 14.29 -3.09
CA PRO A 355 -9.35 15.41 -2.88
C PRO A 355 -9.11 16.57 -3.83
N MET A 356 -7.86 16.79 -4.29
CA MET A 356 -7.53 17.83 -5.26
C MET A 356 -8.07 17.48 -6.65
N LEU A 357 -7.90 16.23 -7.06
CA LEU A 357 -8.39 15.75 -8.35
C LEU A 357 -9.92 15.65 -8.38
N GLU A 358 -10.54 15.20 -7.28
CA GLU A 358 -12.00 15.16 -7.13
C GLU A 358 -12.60 16.58 -7.31
N ALA A 359 -11.99 17.56 -6.67
CA ALA A 359 -12.41 18.94 -6.76
C ALA A 359 -12.25 19.51 -8.17
N GLU A 360 -11.11 19.25 -8.83
CA GLU A 360 -10.83 19.68 -10.20
C GLU A 360 -11.85 19.10 -11.19
N VAL A 361 -12.12 17.81 -11.10
CA VAL A 361 -13.08 17.11 -11.97
C VAL A 361 -14.50 17.60 -11.70
N TYR A 362 -14.89 17.73 -10.43
CA TYR A 362 -16.21 18.21 -10.03
C TYR A 362 -16.52 19.60 -10.60
N GLU A 363 -15.58 20.54 -10.52
CA GLU A 363 -15.77 21.91 -11.00
C GLU A 363 -15.83 22.02 -12.55
N ARG A 364 -15.23 21.04 -13.25
CA ARG A 364 -15.27 20.99 -14.73
C ARG A 364 -16.56 20.48 -15.33
N ILE A 365 -17.40 19.80 -14.55
CA ILE A 365 -18.65 19.22 -15.04
C ILE A 365 -19.60 20.34 -15.46
N LYS A 366 -20.11 20.24 -16.68
CA LYS A 366 -21.04 21.25 -17.20
C LYS A 366 -22.39 21.21 -16.48
N PRO A 367 -23.01 22.35 -16.17
CA PRO A 367 -24.30 22.41 -15.47
C PRO A 367 -25.45 21.63 -16.13
N GLN A 368 -25.35 21.38 -17.45
CA GLN A 368 -26.32 20.61 -18.22
C GLN A 368 -26.19 19.09 -17.99
N GLU A 369 -25.01 18.61 -17.68
CA GLU A 369 -24.67 17.19 -17.50
C GLU A 369 -24.91 16.72 -16.06
N ILE A 370 -25.04 17.63 -15.10
CA ILE A 370 -25.16 17.32 -13.66
C ILE A 370 -26.27 16.32 -13.39
N LEU A 371 -27.46 16.51 -13.99
CA LEU A 371 -28.62 15.63 -13.75
C LEU A 371 -28.34 14.21 -14.26
N LEU A 372 -27.66 14.08 -15.38
CA LEU A 372 -27.31 12.79 -16.00
C LEU A 372 -26.26 12.06 -15.15
N VAL A 373 -25.22 12.77 -14.75
CA VAL A 373 -24.15 12.23 -13.90
C VAL A 373 -24.72 11.83 -12.52
N ALA A 374 -25.55 12.68 -11.91
CA ALA A 374 -26.18 12.39 -10.63
C ALA A 374 -27.08 11.13 -10.69
N ARG A 375 -27.81 10.92 -11.80
CA ARG A 375 -28.67 9.73 -11.97
C ARG A 375 -27.89 8.44 -12.15
N GLN A 376 -26.73 8.50 -12.79
CA GLN A 376 -25.89 7.32 -13.06
C GLN A 376 -24.85 7.06 -11.97
N LEU A 377 -24.75 7.92 -10.97
CA LEU A 377 -23.78 7.78 -9.88
C LEU A 377 -24.15 6.56 -9.02
N PRO A 378 -23.22 5.62 -8.76
CA PRO A 378 -23.43 4.52 -7.83
C PRO A 378 -23.68 5.02 -6.40
N THR A 379 -24.58 4.35 -5.68
CA THR A 379 -25.00 4.71 -4.32
C THR A 379 -23.84 4.70 -3.31
N ILE A 380 -22.82 3.88 -3.58
CA ILE A 380 -21.61 3.74 -2.78
C ILE A 380 -20.84 5.08 -2.63
N TYR A 381 -20.90 5.94 -3.65
CA TYR A 381 -20.17 7.23 -3.64
C TYR A 381 -21.03 8.42 -3.19
N LEU A 382 -22.28 8.18 -2.81
CA LEU A 382 -23.24 9.24 -2.51
C LEU A 382 -22.81 10.08 -1.30
N ASP A 383 -22.28 9.45 -0.25
CA ASP A 383 -21.77 10.11 0.95
C ASP A 383 -20.57 11.01 0.61
N ARG A 384 -19.66 10.53 -0.22
CA ARG A 384 -18.46 11.28 -0.63
C ARG A 384 -18.79 12.47 -1.49
N VAL A 385 -19.68 12.30 -2.48
CA VAL A 385 -20.09 13.40 -3.37
C VAL A 385 -20.87 14.44 -2.58
N LEU A 386 -21.77 14.06 -1.69
CA LEU A 386 -22.46 15.01 -0.80
C LEU A 386 -21.49 15.74 0.13
N GLY A 387 -20.50 15.04 0.66
CA GLY A 387 -19.44 15.62 1.48
C GLY A 387 -18.57 16.63 0.71
N LEU A 388 -18.22 16.30 -0.54
CA LEU A 388 -17.49 17.20 -1.45
C LEU A 388 -18.29 18.45 -1.75
N VAL A 389 -19.59 18.34 -2.04
CA VAL A 389 -20.47 19.49 -2.28
C VAL A 389 -20.56 20.34 -1.03
N ALA A 390 -20.74 19.74 0.17
CA ALA A 390 -20.78 20.47 1.43
C ALA A 390 -19.49 21.24 1.71
N ALA A 391 -18.34 20.60 1.48
CA ALA A 391 -17.03 21.22 1.66
C ALA A 391 -16.83 22.42 0.71
N ARG A 392 -17.30 22.32 -0.54
CA ARG A 392 -17.21 23.41 -1.52
C ARG A 392 -18.21 24.56 -1.27
N MET A 393 -19.31 24.27 -0.62
CA MET A 393 -20.28 25.30 -0.21
C MET A 393 -19.85 26.06 1.04
N ASN A 394 -18.86 25.58 1.76
CA ASN A 394 -18.36 26.23 2.98
C ASN A 394 -17.74 27.57 2.62
N PRO A 395 -18.06 28.68 3.34
CA PRO A 395 -17.58 30.04 3.05
C PRO A 395 -16.05 30.17 3.13
N SER A 396 -15.37 29.25 3.82
CA SER A 396 -13.91 29.17 3.82
C SER A 396 -13.30 28.85 2.45
N CYS A 397 -14.03 28.15 1.58
CA CYS A 397 -13.58 27.81 0.23
C CYS A 397 -13.86 28.87 -0.85
N GLN A 398 -14.62 29.91 -0.51
CA GLN A 398 -14.95 31.08 -1.38
C GLN A 398 -15.32 30.71 -2.83
N SER A 399 -16.06 29.63 -3.04
CA SER A 399 -16.52 29.28 -4.38
C SER A 399 -17.55 30.29 -4.88
N PRO A 400 -17.35 30.97 -6.04
CA PRO A 400 -18.30 31.94 -6.57
C PRO A 400 -19.55 31.27 -7.18
N HIS A 401 -19.56 29.96 -7.32
CA HIS A 401 -20.56 29.21 -8.11
C HIS A 401 -21.65 28.57 -7.25
N VAL A 402 -22.31 29.32 -6.38
CA VAL A 402 -23.36 28.81 -5.47
C VAL A 402 -24.48 28.07 -6.23
N GLU A 403 -24.91 28.62 -7.38
CA GLU A 403 -25.97 28.00 -8.21
C GLU A 403 -25.57 26.62 -8.71
N PHE A 404 -24.32 26.40 -9.07
CA PHE A 404 -23.78 25.12 -9.50
C PHE A 404 -23.90 24.07 -8.40
N HIS A 405 -23.50 24.41 -7.19
CA HIS A 405 -23.58 23.50 -6.04
C HIS A 405 -25.02 23.18 -5.66
N LEU A 406 -25.92 24.15 -5.71
CA LEU A 406 -27.35 23.95 -5.47
C LEU A 406 -28.01 23.05 -6.54
N LYS A 407 -27.59 23.16 -7.80
CA LYS A 407 -28.02 22.25 -8.87
C LYS A 407 -27.57 20.81 -8.60
N TRP A 408 -26.35 20.61 -8.12
CA TRP A 408 -25.84 19.32 -7.73
C TRP A 408 -26.68 18.70 -6.59
N LEU A 409 -26.89 19.44 -5.51
CA LEU A 409 -27.73 18.97 -4.40
C LEU A 409 -29.15 18.62 -4.88
N THR A 410 -29.75 19.46 -5.69
CA THR A 410 -31.10 19.21 -6.21
C THR A 410 -31.13 17.96 -7.09
N ALA A 411 -30.12 17.74 -7.92
CA ALA A 411 -30.02 16.57 -8.77
C ALA A 411 -29.83 15.28 -7.94
N LEU A 412 -28.93 15.30 -6.94
CA LEU A 412 -28.68 14.15 -6.06
C LEU A 412 -29.93 13.79 -5.22
N PHE A 413 -30.58 14.76 -4.61
CA PHE A 413 -31.81 14.52 -3.84
C PHE A 413 -32.97 14.02 -4.70
N ARG A 414 -33.06 14.43 -5.97
CA ARG A 414 -34.06 13.91 -6.90
C ARG A 414 -33.78 12.50 -7.38
N SER A 415 -32.50 12.17 -7.62
CA SER A 415 -32.11 10.87 -8.17
C SER A 415 -32.08 9.78 -7.10
N HIS A 416 -31.56 10.09 -5.92
CA HIS A 416 -31.30 9.13 -4.85
C HIS A 416 -32.08 9.43 -3.56
N GLY A 417 -33.23 10.12 -3.65
CA GLY A 417 -33.99 10.56 -2.48
C GLY A 417 -34.47 9.44 -1.57
N GLU A 418 -34.88 8.29 -2.12
CA GLU A 418 -35.31 7.13 -1.34
C GLU A 418 -34.15 6.52 -0.54
N GLU A 419 -32.99 6.38 -1.17
CA GLU A 419 -31.80 5.82 -0.53
C GLU A 419 -31.22 6.75 0.54
N ILE A 420 -31.21 8.05 0.25
CA ILE A 420 -30.81 9.06 1.23
C ILE A 420 -31.73 9.02 2.44
N ARG A 421 -33.05 8.83 2.23
CA ARG A 421 -34.02 8.73 3.32
C ARG A 421 -33.83 7.46 4.13
N ALA A 422 -33.55 6.32 3.49
CA ALA A 422 -33.32 5.05 4.16
C ALA A 422 -32.07 5.10 5.03
N ASN A 423 -30.98 5.73 4.55
CA ASN A 423 -29.68 5.79 5.23
C ASN A 423 -29.47 7.09 6.03
N SER A 424 -30.47 7.95 6.15
CA SER A 424 -30.37 9.27 6.79
C SER A 424 -30.00 9.23 8.28
N THR A 425 -30.29 8.14 8.96
CA THR A 425 -30.02 7.95 10.39
C THR A 425 -28.71 7.22 10.68
N THR A 426 -28.11 6.58 9.67
CA THR A 426 -26.94 5.72 9.81
C THR A 426 -25.68 6.39 9.22
N THR A 427 -25.30 5.97 8.05
CA THR A 427 -24.04 6.37 7.39
C THR A 427 -24.05 7.80 6.87
N LEU A 428 -25.20 8.27 6.35
CA LEU A 428 -25.33 9.60 5.74
C LEU A 428 -25.61 10.74 6.75
N ALA A 429 -25.93 10.42 8.01
CA ALA A 429 -26.25 11.42 9.03
C ALA A 429 -25.20 12.55 9.19
N PRO A 430 -23.89 12.27 9.31
CA PRO A 430 -22.91 13.32 9.49
C PRO A 430 -22.78 14.22 8.25
N VAL A 431 -22.85 13.63 7.05
CA VAL A 431 -22.73 14.37 5.78
C VAL A 431 -23.95 15.24 5.54
N LEU A 432 -25.16 14.73 5.81
CA LEU A 432 -26.39 15.53 5.70
C LEU A 432 -26.39 16.71 6.67
N ARG A 433 -25.87 16.54 7.89
CA ARG A 433 -25.69 17.65 8.82
C ARG A 433 -24.71 18.69 8.28
N ALA A 434 -23.59 18.25 7.70
CA ALA A 434 -22.63 19.16 7.08
C ALA A 434 -23.25 19.97 5.93
N VAL A 435 -24.01 19.30 5.05
CA VAL A 435 -24.77 19.97 3.97
C VAL A 435 -25.79 20.99 4.55
N GLN A 436 -26.52 20.61 5.59
CA GLN A 436 -27.49 21.50 6.24
C GLN A 436 -26.82 22.72 6.87
N MET A 437 -25.68 22.52 7.53
CA MET A 437 -24.89 23.63 8.12
C MET A 437 -24.40 24.57 7.02
N ALA A 438 -23.81 24.05 5.95
CA ALA A 438 -23.32 24.86 4.82
C ALA A 438 -24.46 25.65 4.15
N LEU A 439 -25.65 25.05 3.95
CA LEU A 439 -26.82 25.72 3.40
C LEU A 439 -27.32 26.85 4.30
N ASN A 440 -27.40 26.62 5.62
CA ASN A 440 -27.83 27.64 6.57
C ASN A 440 -26.88 28.83 6.62
N GLU A 441 -25.58 28.57 6.56
CA GLU A 441 -24.56 29.60 6.54
C GLU A 441 -24.60 30.42 5.25
N LEU A 442 -24.70 29.77 4.09
CA LEU A 442 -24.92 30.45 2.81
C LEU A 442 -26.18 31.33 2.82
N ARG A 443 -27.29 30.80 3.34
CA ARG A 443 -28.55 31.56 3.48
C ARG A 443 -28.34 32.81 4.33
N SER A 444 -27.66 32.69 5.46
CA SER A 444 -27.36 33.77 6.36
C SER A 444 -26.49 34.84 5.70
N ASN A 445 -25.44 34.43 4.95
CA ASN A 445 -24.55 35.35 4.24
C ASN A 445 -25.26 36.08 3.10
N VAL A 446 -26.06 35.37 2.28
CA VAL A 446 -26.85 35.96 1.22
C VAL A 446 -27.88 36.96 1.78
N LYS A 447 -28.53 36.61 2.90
CA LYS A 447 -29.48 37.51 3.57
C LYS A 447 -28.77 38.78 4.08
N SER A 448 -27.66 38.66 4.75
CA SER A 448 -26.86 39.75 5.28
C SER A 448 -26.39 40.71 4.15
N THR A 449 -25.90 40.16 3.03
CA THR A 449 -25.49 40.95 1.87
C THR A 449 -26.67 41.64 1.16
N THR A 450 -27.81 40.95 1.05
CA THR A 450 -29.03 41.58 0.50
C THR A 450 -29.56 42.70 1.38
N ASP A 451 -29.54 42.53 2.69
CA ASP A 451 -29.98 43.56 3.64
C ASP A 451 -29.06 44.81 3.58
N THR A 452 -27.73 44.59 3.50
CA THR A 452 -26.77 45.71 3.34
C THR A 452 -26.90 46.40 1.99
N ASN A 453 -27.13 45.67 0.91
CA ASN A 453 -27.33 46.25 -0.41
C ASN A 453 -28.64 47.06 -0.48
N THR A 454 -29.73 46.53 0.07
CA THR A 454 -31.01 47.25 0.15
C THR A 454 -30.90 48.50 0.99
N ALA A 455 -30.24 48.48 2.13
CA ALA A 455 -29.97 49.66 2.94
C ALA A 455 -29.15 50.71 2.17
N SER A 456 -28.13 50.31 1.45
CA SER A 456 -27.30 51.18 0.62
C SER A 456 -28.10 51.82 -0.53
N ILE A 457 -28.92 51.02 -1.22
CA ILE A 457 -29.80 51.53 -2.28
C ILE A 457 -30.82 52.56 -1.73
N LEU A 458 -31.47 52.25 -0.60
CA LEU A 458 -32.38 53.16 0.06
C LEU A 458 -31.70 54.47 0.51
N TYR A 459 -30.48 54.39 1.02
CA TYR A 459 -29.69 55.55 1.35
C TYR A 459 -29.41 56.44 0.14
N ILE A 460 -28.94 55.81 -0.94
CA ILE A 460 -28.68 56.53 -2.21
C ILE A 460 -29.97 57.15 -2.74
N TRP A 461 -31.08 56.38 -2.78
CA TRP A 461 -32.38 56.90 -3.22
C TRP A 461 -32.85 58.10 -2.41
N ASN A 462 -32.77 58.02 -1.08
CA ASN A 462 -33.14 59.11 -0.20
C ASN A 462 -32.24 60.37 -0.40
N SER A 463 -30.93 60.17 -0.58
CA SER A 463 -30.00 61.29 -0.83
C SER A 463 -30.30 61.97 -2.16
N PHE A 464 -30.59 61.25 -3.24
CA PHE A 464 -31.02 61.84 -4.52
C PHE A 464 -32.39 62.54 -4.41
N SER A 465 -33.33 61.95 -3.69
CA SER A 465 -34.65 62.61 -3.49
C SER A 465 -34.57 63.89 -2.66
N HIS A 466 -33.67 63.96 -1.69
CA HIS A 466 -33.38 65.16 -0.93
C HIS A 466 -32.69 66.25 -1.79
N GLN A 467 -31.73 65.90 -2.62
CA GLN A 467 -31.07 66.78 -3.53
C GLN A 467 -32.03 67.33 -4.60
N SER A 468 -32.92 66.53 -5.15
CA SER A 468 -33.91 66.96 -6.11
C SER A 468 -34.96 67.89 -5.49
N ARG A 469 -35.36 67.67 -4.24
CA ARG A 469 -36.24 68.61 -3.49
C ARG A 469 -35.57 69.96 -3.20
N GLN A 470 -34.29 69.96 -2.87
CA GLN A 470 -33.53 71.24 -2.68
C GLN A 470 -33.27 71.94 -3.99
N ALA A 471 -33.11 71.27 -5.11
CA ALA A 471 -32.94 71.88 -6.43
C ALA A 471 -34.22 72.49 -7.00
N HIS A 472 -35.38 71.99 -6.57
CA HIS A 472 -36.69 72.54 -7.06
C HIS A 472 -37.41 73.50 -6.10
N GLY A 473 -36.78 73.86 -4.98
CA GLY A 473 -37.25 74.93 -4.10
C GLY A 473 -38.68 74.76 -3.55
N ILE A 474 -39.14 73.49 -3.36
CA ILE A 474 -40.46 73.23 -2.82
C ILE A 474 -40.32 73.00 -1.31
N PRO A 475 -40.99 73.81 -0.43
CA PRO A 475 -40.88 73.68 1.02
C PRO A 475 -41.40 72.34 1.57
#